data_23830a24e0e1790f5f57566117907681
#
_entry.id   23830a24e0e1790f5f57566117907681
#
_cell.length_a   1.000
_cell.length_b   1.000
_cell.length_c   1.000
_cell.angle_alpha   90.00
_cell.angle_beta   90.00
_cell.angle_gamma   90.00
#
_symmetry.space_group_name_H-M   'P 1'
#
loop_
_entity.id
_entity.type
_entity.pdbx_description
1 polymer ?
#
loop_
_entity_poly.entity_id
_entity_poly.type
_entity_poly.pdbx_seq_one_letter_code
_entity_poly.pdbx_strand_id
1 'polypeptide(L)'
;MNDLIPLNPDQYALVMNVLNLSIALFGGFSLLFILLRRTVAHNYSISVAMMAAVTAMAAYHYFRIYSNWLAAYGLQGGTYLPTGVPFNYAYRYADWLGTVPLLLTAIMLVLDVGRQKSASLVSRMVVFAALMIGLGYAGEVQRVDMLARSLWGLAATVPFVYILYVLWRELGQVLLFESGRVRELFSSLRFVLLGSWAFYPVVYALPILGLAHAGLIPLIQVCNSAADLLAKVGVGLLLYTIAREKTEEDLLAERDRSQTPIRIAAD
;
A
#
# COMPACT_ATOMS: atom_id res chain seq x y z
N MET A 1 9.11 24.72 13.54
CA MET A 1 8.62 25.69 12.55
C MET A 1 7.41 25.08 11.84
N ASN A 2 6.36 25.84 11.67
CA ASN A 2 5.15 25.36 11.00
C ASN A 2 5.39 25.51 9.49
N ASP A 3 5.62 24.40 8.77
CA ASP A 3 5.87 24.41 7.31
C ASP A 3 4.58 24.68 6.50
N LEU A 4 3.49 24.96 7.22
CA LEU A 4 2.20 25.24 6.61
C LEU A 4 2.16 26.69 6.13
N ILE A 5 1.58 26.88 4.97
CA ILE A 5 1.44 28.14 4.26
C ILE A 5 -0.03 28.41 4.01
N PRO A 6 -0.43 29.69 3.82
CA PRO A 6 -1.79 30.05 3.47
C PRO A 6 -2.29 29.31 2.22
N LEU A 7 -3.55 28.90 2.26
CA LEU A 7 -4.22 28.20 1.16
C LEU A 7 -5.47 28.97 0.75
N ASN A 8 -5.77 28.98 -0.55
CA ASN A 8 -7.09 29.45 -0.97
C ASN A 8 -8.18 28.40 -0.64
N PRO A 9 -9.46 28.77 -0.64
CA PRO A 9 -10.56 27.86 -0.30
C PRO A 9 -10.59 26.57 -1.15
N ASP A 10 -10.29 26.67 -2.45
CA ASP A 10 -10.31 25.52 -3.35
C ASP A 10 -9.19 24.52 -3.03
N GLN A 11 -7.99 25.01 -2.74
CA GLN A 11 -6.86 24.18 -2.32
C GLN A 11 -7.14 23.42 -1.02
N TYR A 12 -7.70 24.12 -0.02
CA TYR A 12 -8.07 23.53 1.24
C TYR A 12 -9.17 22.49 1.07
N ALA A 13 -10.24 22.84 0.34
CA ALA A 13 -11.37 21.94 0.06
C ALA A 13 -10.96 20.70 -0.73
N LEU A 14 -10.06 20.84 -1.71
CA LEU A 14 -9.53 19.71 -2.48
C LEU A 14 -8.90 18.65 -1.55
N VAL A 15 -8.00 19.08 -0.65
CA VAL A 15 -7.34 18.15 0.28
C VAL A 15 -8.35 17.52 1.23
N MET A 16 -9.24 18.35 1.82
CA MET A 16 -10.28 17.88 2.72
C MET A 16 -11.16 16.81 2.04
N ASN A 17 -11.61 17.07 0.81
CA ASN A 17 -12.48 16.15 0.08
C ASN A 17 -11.76 14.84 -0.29
N VAL A 18 -10.50 14.91 -0.71
CA VAL A 18 -9.70 13.71 -1.05
C VAL A 18 -9.42 12.87 0.19
N LEU A 19 -9.09 13.48 1.32
CA LEU A 19 -8.91 12.75 2.58
C LEU A 19 -10.21 12.07 3.04
N ASN A 20 -11.34 12.80 2.98
CA ASN A 20 -12.65 12.26 3.32
C ASN A 20 -13.07 11.09 2.40
N LEU A 21 -12.89 11.25 1.09
CA LEU A 21 -13.11 10.19 0.11
C LEU A 21 -12.24 8.95 0.42
N SER A 22 -10.96 9.19 0.76
CA SER A 22 -10.03 8.09 1.10
C SER A 22 -10.50 7.33 2.33
N ILE A 23 -11.00 8.01 3.38
CA ILE A 23 -11.56 7.36 4.57
C ILE A 23 -12.74 6.46 4.17
N ALA A 24 -13.67 6.99 3.37
CA ALA A 24 -14.85 6.25 2.93
C ALA A 24 -14.49 5.02 2.10
N LEU A 25 -13.54 5.18 1.16
CA LEU A 25 -13.07 4.07 0.32
C LEU A 25 -12.34 3.02 1.15
N PHE A 26 -11.39 3.38 1.99
CA PHE A 26 -10.68 2.43 2.84
C PHE A 26 -11.64 1.67 3.78
N GLY A 27 -12.57 2.37 4.42
CA GLY A 27 -13.59 1.75 5.28
C GLY A 27 -14.52 0.81 4.51
N GLY A 28 -15.03 1.26 3.37
CA GLY A 28 -15.90 0.47 2.51
C GLY A 28 -15.22 -0.78 1.96
N PHE A 29 -13.97 -0.65 1.47
CA PHE A 29 -13.20 -1.80 0.99
C PHE A 29 -12.76 -2.74 2.10
N SER A 30 -12.55 -2.26 3.33
CA SER A 30 -12.32 -3.14 4.48
C SER A 30 -13.51 -4.07 4.70
N LEU A 31 -14.72 -3.53 4.73
CA LEU A 31 -15.95 -4.34 4.85
C LEU A 31 -16.13 -5.29 3.66
N LEU A 32 -15.86 -4.81 2.45
CA LEU A 32 -15.95 -5.63 1.24
C LEU A 32 -14.99 -6.83 1.32
N PHE A 33 -13.72 -6.63 1.68
CA PHE A 33 -12.75 -7.73 1.79
C PHE A 33 -13.13 -8.74 2.89
N ILE A 34 -13.73 -8.28 4.01
CA ILE A 34 -14.29 -9.19 5.03
C ILE A 34 -15.36 -10.11 4.43
N LEU A 35 -16.22 -9.61 3.57
CA LEU A 35 -17.25 -10.40 2.91
C LEU A 35 -16.65 -11.33 1.85
N LEU A 36 -15.79 -10.78 0.99
CA LEU A 36 -15.20 -11.49 -0.15
C LEU A 36 -14.27 -12.62 0.27
N ARG A 37 -13.62 -12.57 1.44
CA ARG A 37 -12.75 -13.66 1.92
C ARG A 37 -13.45 -15.02 2.02
N ARG A 38 -14.79 -15.03 2.11
CA ARG A 38 -15.60 -16.26 2.19
C ARG A 38 -15.85 -16.91 0.84
N THR A 39 -15.55 -16.23 -0.26
CA THR A 39 -15.78 -16.69 -1.62
C THR A 39 -14.55 -17.31 -2.27
N VAL A 40 -13.45 -17.42 -1.54
CA VAL A 40 -12.19 -18.01 -1.99
C VAL A 40 -11.81 -19.19 -1.10
N ALA A 41 -10.97 -20.11 -1.64
CA ALA A 41 -10.48 -21.26 -0.90
C ALA A 41 -9.74 -20.83 0.40
N HIS A 42 -9.75 -21.71 1.39
CA HIS A 42 -9.18 -21.44 2.72
C HIS A 42 -7.73 -20.95 2.65
N ASN A 43 -6.94 -21.52 1.76
CA ASN A 43 -5.52 -21.17 1.56
C ASN A 43 -5.32 -19.69 1.19
N TYR A 44 -6.25 -19.10 0.43
CA TYR A 44 -6.18 -17.71 -0.04
C TYR A 44 -6.97 -16.74 0.84
N SER A 45 -7.90 -17.25 1.67
CA SER A 45 -8.81 -16.42 2.49
C SER A 45 -8.06 -15.54 3.49
N ILE A 46 -6.89 -16.01 3.98
CA ILE A 46 -6.02 -15.26 4.91
C ILE A 46 -5.44 -14.02 4.22
N SER A 47 -5.02 -14.13 2.96
CA SER A 47 -4.51 -12.98 2.18
C SER A 47 -5.59 -11.90 2.03
N VAL A 48 -6.83 -12.29 1.69
CA VAL A 48 -7.95 -11.34 1.57
C VAL A 48 -8.31 -10.72 2.93
N ALA A 49 -8.25 -11.50 4.01
CA ALA A 49 -8.46 -11.00 5.38
C ALA A 49 -7.38 -9.98 5.79
N MET A 50 -6.13 -10.19 5.38
CA MET A 50 -5.06 -9.21 5.60
C MET A 50 -5.32 -7.91 4.86
N MET A 51 -5.88 -7.95 3.65
CA MET A 51 -6.27 -6.74 2.92
C MET A 51 -7.39 -5.98 3.61
N ALA A 52 -8.33 -6.69 4.26
CA ALA A 52 -9.33 -6.04 5.12
C ALA A 52 -8.68 -5.31 6.30
N ALA A 53 -7.68 -5.91 6.95
CA ALA A 53 -6.94 -5.27 8.03
C ALA A 53 -6.13 -4.06 7.54
N VAL A 54 -5.43 -4.19 6.39
CA VAL A 54 -4.68 -3.09 5.75
C VAL A 54 -5.58 -1.89 5.48
N THR A 55 -6.74 -2.11 4.89
CA THR A 55 -7.67 -1.02 4.57
C THR A 55 -8.35 -0.44 5.81
N ALA A 56 -8.64 -1.25 6.84
CA ALA A 56 -9.16 -0.75 8.13
C ALA A 56 -8.16 0.17 8.84
N MET A 57 -6.88 -0.23 8.91
CA MET A 57 -5.81 0.58 9.48
C MET A 57 -5.62 1.89 8.68
N ALA A 58 -5.65 1.82 7.35
CA ALA A 58 -5.57 2.99 6.50
C ALA A 58 -6.74 3.95 6.75
N ALA A 59 -7.99 3.46 6.86
CA ALA A 59 -9.16 4.28 7.19
C ALA A 59 -8.96 5.04 8.51
N TYR A 60 -8.46 4.38 9.56
CA TYR A 60 -8.17 5.00 10.84
C TYR A 60 -7.10 6.10 10.73
N HIS A 61 -5.98 5.83 10.07
CA HIS A 61 -4.91 6.81 9.95
C HIS A 61 -5.29 8.00 9.06
N TYR A 62 -6.05 7.75 7.99
CA TYR A 62 -6.60 8.83 7.15
C TYR A 62 -7.61 9.70 7.92
N PHE A 63 -8.41 9.12 8.81
CA PHE A 63 -9.24 9.89 9.73
C PHE A 63 -8.38 10.78 10.66
N ARG A 64 -7.24 10.29 11.17
CA ARG A 64 -6.31 11.09 11.98
C ARG A 64 -5.65 12.21 11.16
N ILE A 65 -5.26 11.93 9.90
CA ILE A 65 -4.73 12.94 8.98
C ILE A 65 -5.79 14.00 8.67
N TYR A 66 -7.02 13.58 8.38
CA TYR A 66 -8.14 14.49 8.15
C TYR A 66 -8.43 15.39 9.35
N SER A 67 -8.53 14.81 10.55
CA SER A 67 -8.77 15.58 11.78
C SER A 67 -7.64 16.59 12.06
N ASN A 68 -6.40 16.19 11.79
CA ASN A 68 -5.25 17.09 11.94
C ASN A 68 -5.24 18.19 10.87
N TRP A 69 -5.68 17.91 9.63
CA TRP A 69 -5.85 18.91 8.59
C TRP A 69 -6.85 19.98 8.99
N LEU A 70 -8.00 19.59 9.55
CA LEU A 70 -9.01 20.51 10.08
C LEU A 70 -8.47 21.39 11.21
N ALA A 71 -7.67 20.81 12.11
CA ALA A 71 -7.08 21.55 13.24
C ALA A 71 -5.94 22.49 12.81
N ALA A 72 -5.22 22.16 11.76
CA ALA A 72 -4.04 22.87 11.30
C ALA A 72 -4.36 24.18 10.56
N TYR A 73 -5.57 24.33 10.02
CA TYR A 73 -6.00 25.51 9.27
C TYR A 73 -7.28 26.13 9.81
N GLY A 74 -7.36 27.46 9.78
CA GLY A 74 -8.53 28.25 10.11
C GLY A 74 -8.84 29.29 9.03
N LEU A 75 -10.14 29.47 8.71
CA LEU A 75 -10.57 30.46 7.71
C LEU A 75 -10.52 31.88 8.32
N GLN A 76 -9.75 32.78 7.70
CA GLN A 76 -9.63 34.19 8.08
C GLN A 76 -9.58 35.02 6.80
N GLY A 77 -10.48 36.01 6.70
CA GLY A 77 -10.49 36.93 5.56
C GLY A 77 -10.60 36.26 4.17
N GLY A 78 -11.29 35.10 4.08
CA GLY A 78 -11.44 34.37 2.82
C GLY A 78 -10.24 33.49 2.45
N THR A 79 -9.24 33.36 3.33
CA THR A 79 -8.03 32.49 3.13
C THR A 79 -7.89 31.55 4.32
N TYR A 80 -7.48 30.34 4.10
CA TYR A 80 -7.13 29.39 5.15
C TYR A 80 -5.71 29.62 5.62
N LEU A 81 -5.58 30.10 6.86
CA LEU A 81 -4.29 30.37 7.51
C LEU A 81 -3.94 29.25 8.49
N PRO A 82 -2.62 28.95 8.67
CA PRO A 82 -2.17 28.04 9.72
C PRO A 82 -2.60 28.53 11.10
N THR A 83 -3.18 27.64 11.92
CA THR A 83 -3.64 27.94 13.29
C THR A 83 -2.52 27.94 14.33
N GLY A 84 -1.33 27.44 13.96
CA GLY A 84 -0.23 27.14 14.89
C GLY A 84 -0.18 25.66 15.31
N VAL A 85 -1.25 24.89 15.08
CA VAL A 85 -1.23 23.43 15.24
C VAL A 85 -0.39 22.82 14.12
N PRO A 86 0.68 22.06 14.42
CA PRO A 86 1.52 21.48 13.38
C PRO A 86 0.78 20.37 12.64
N PHE A 87 1.01 20.26 11.33
CA PHE A 87 0.58 19.10 10.58
C PHE A 87 1.49 17.91 10.89
N ASN A 88 0.89 16.81 11.34
CA ASN A 88 1.63 15.65 11.84
C ASN A 88 1.82 14.59 10.74
N TYR A 89 2.96 14.60 10.10
CA TYR A 89 3.34 13.62 9.08
C TYR A 89 3.53 12.19 9.62
N ALA A 90 3.73 12.04 10.94
CA ALA A 90 3.90 10.72 11.57
C ALA A 90 2.71 9.80 11.38
N TYR A 91 1.48 10.33 11.22
CA TYR A 91 0.30 9.50 10.99
C TYR A 91 0.41 8.66 9.72
N ARG A 92 1.05 9.19 8.68
CA ARG A 92 1.25 8.47 7.42
C ARG A 92 2.31 7.39 7.56
N TYR A 93 3.40 7.68 8.26
CA TYR A 93 4.45 6.69 8.54
C TYR A 93 3.97 5.60 9.50
N ALA A 94 3.13 5.92 10.47
CA ALA A 94 2.50 4.94 11.37
C ALA A 94 1.54 4.02 10.58
N ASP A 95 0.77 4.56 9.64
CA ASP A 95 -0.04 3.78 8.71
C ASP A 95 0.83 2.79 7.93
N TRP A 96 1.87 3.27 7.27
CA TRP A 96 2.75 2.42 6.47
C TRP A 96 3.47 1.36 7.29
N LEU A 97 3.91 1.67 8.51
CA LEU A 97 4.58 0.72 9.39
C LEU A 97 3.70 -0.48 9.74
N GLY A 98 2.39 -0.28 9.86
CA GLY A 98 1.43 -1.36 10.06
C GLY A 98 0.98 -2.01 8.75
N THR A 99 0.63 -1.21 7.74
CA THR A 99 -0.02 -1.71 6.52
C THR A 99 0.93 -2.37 5.53
N VAL A 100 2.16 -1.86 5.36
CA VAL A 100 3.11 -2.40 4.37
C VAL A 100 3.56 -3.82 4.69
N PRO A 101 3.93 -4.19 5.94
CA PRO A 101 4.23 -5.57 6.29
C PRO A 101 3.07 -6.54 6.03
N LEU A 102 1.84 -6.13 6.36
CA LEU A 102 0.65 -6.96 6.11
C LEU A 102 0.39 -7.13 4.61
N LEU A 103 0.52 -6.06 3.82
CA LEU A 103 0.38 -6.09 2.37
C LEU A 103 1.40 -7.04 1.72
N LEU A 104 2.67 -6.93 2.10
CA LEU A 104 3.73 -7.81 1.61
C LEU A 104 3.47 -9.27 1.97
N THR A 105 2.98 -9.52 3.18
CA THR A 105 2.59 -10.86 3.62
C THR A 105 1.42 -11.39 2.80
N ALA A 106 0.39 -10.58 2.56
CA ALA A 106 -0.76 -10.96 1.74
C ALA A 106 -0.36 -11.33 0.31
N ILE A 107 0.57 -10.58 -0.30
CA ILE A 107 1.12 -10.89 -1.63
C ILE A 107 1.84 -12.25 -1.61
N MET A 108 2.72 -12.48 -0.65
CA MET A 108 3.49 -13.73 -0.57
C MET A 108 2.60 -14.97 -0.36
N LEU A 109 1.49 -14.82 0.35
CA LEU A 109 0.54 -15.92 0.56
C LEU A 109 -0.21 -16.31 -0.72
N VAL A 110 -0.59 -15.34 -1.56
CA VAL A 110 -1.26 -15.61 -2.84
C VAL A 110 -0.30 -16.18 -3.88
N LEU A 111 1.00 -15.82 -3.80
CA LEU A 111 2.03 -16.35 -4.70
C LEU A 111 2.26 -17.86 -4.53
N ASP A 112 1.96 -18.40 -3.35
CA ASP A 112 2.11 -19.84 -3.01
C ASP A 112 3.48 -20.43 -3.36
N VAL A 113 4.54 -19.71 -3.04
CA VAL A 113 5.94 -20.11 -3.34
C VAL A 113 6.49 -21.22 -2.41
N GLY A 114 5.60 -21.93 -1.72
CA GLY A 114 5.95 -22.95 -0.73
C GLY A 114 6.18 -22.39 0.68
N ARG A 115 5.66 -23.10 1.68
CA ARG A 115 5.54 -22.63 3.07
C ARG A 115 6.85 -22.14 3.70
N GLN A 116 7.94 -22.92 3.56
CA GLN A 116 9.23 -22.58 4.19
C GLN A 116 9.90 -21.37 3.51
N LYS A 117 9.87 -21.32 2.17
CA LYS A 117 10.39 -20.20 1.37
C LYS A 117 9.57 -18.94 1.66
N SER A 118 8.25 -19.05 1.69
CA SER A 118 7.34 -17.94 1.99
C SER A 118 7.62 -17.33 3.37
N ALA A 119 7.74 -18.13 4.42
CA ALA A 119 8.02 -17.62 5.78
C ALA A 119 9.35 -16.86 5.87
N SER A 120 10.42 -17.37 5.24
CA SER A 120 11.72 -16.70 5.20
C SER A 120 11.69 -15.38 4.41
N LEU A 121 10.97 -15.35 3.27
CA LEU A 121 10.82 -14.13 2.47
C LEU A 121 10.00 -13.09 3.21
N VAL A 122 8.85 -13.47 3.78
CA VAL A 122 7.98 -12.59 4.57
C VAL A 122 8.76 -11.95 5.72
N SER A 123 9.47 -12.76 6.52
CA SER A 123 10.24 -12.23 7.67
C SER A 123 11.26 -11.18 7.23
N ARG A 124 12.00 -11.45 6.16
CA ARG A 124 12.96 -10.47 5.61
C ARG A 124 12.26 -9.22 5.10
N MET A 125 11.19 -9.37 4.32
CA MET A 125 10.46 -8.23 3.77
C MET A 125 9.85 -7.35 4.86
N VAL A 126 9.32 -7.94 5.94
CA VAL A 126 8.80 -7.21 7.11
C VAL A 126 9.90 -6.39 7.78
N VAL A 127 11.08 -6.99 8.02
CA VAL A 127 12.22 -6.26 8.61
C VAL A 127 12.69 -5.13 7.70
N PHE A 128 12.84 -5.38 6.41
CA PHE A 128 13.26 -4.33 5.46
C PHE A 128 12.20 -3.23 5.29
N ALA A 129 10.90 -3.58 5.36
CA ALA A 129 9.83 -2.59 5.36
C ALA A 129 9.87 -1.69 6.61
N ALA A 130 10.05 -2.27 7.79
CA ALA A 130 10.20 -1.50 9.03
C ALA A 130 11.43 -0.58 8.99
N LEU A 131 12.56 -1.07 8.49
CA LEU A 131 13.78 -0.26 8.30
C LEU A 131 13.54 0.88 7.30
N MET A 132 12.96 0.60 6.13
CA MET A 132 12.64 1.59 5.11
C MET A 132 11.78 2.72 5.67
N ILE A 133 10.71 2.36 6.38
CA ILE A 133 9.75 3.32 6.91
C ILE A 133 10.35 4.10 8.08
N GLY A 134 11.09 3.45 8.98
CA GLY A 134 11.75 4.10 10.11
C GLY A 134 12.83 5.09 9.68
N LEU A 135 13.71 4.69 8.73
CA LEU A 135 14.72 5.57 8.16
C LEU A 135 14.10 6.72 7.36
N GLY A 136 13.04 6.44 6.58
CA GLY A 136 12.29 7.45 5.85
C GLY A 136 11.67 8.49 6.80
N TYR A 137 11.09 8.05 7.93
CA TYR A 137 10.54 8.94 8.94
C TYR A 137 11.62 9.81 9.61
N ALA A 138 12.78 9.23 9.93
CA ALA A 138 13.90 9.99 10.47
C ALA A 138 14.33 11.14 9.54
N GLY A 139 14.27 10.93 8.23
CA GLY A 139 14.49 11.99 7.23
C GLY A 139 13.31 12.94 7.09
N GLU A 140 12.06 12.44 7.18
CA GLU A 140 10.87 13.28 7.06
C GLU A 140 10.79 14.35 8.15
N VAL A 141 11.27 14.07 9.35
CA VAL A 141 11.31 15.08 10.44
C VAL A 141 12.42 16.12 10.29
N GLN A 142 13.37 15.93 9.38
CA GLN A 142 14.39 16.92 9.04
C GLN A 142 13.81 17.97 8.08
N ARG A 143 13.20 19.01 8.64
CA ARG A 143 12.50 20.05 7.87
C ARG A 143 13.41 21.20 7.40
N VAL A 144 14.53 21.39 8.05
CA VAL A 144 15.47 22.49 7.80
C VAL A 144 16.79 21.95 7.24
N ASP A 145 17.27 20.84 7.78
CA ASP A 145 18.52 20.22 7.34
C ASP A 145 18.27 19.27 6.15
N MET A 146 18.37 19.83 4.94
CA MET A 146 18.19 19.06 3.69
C MET A 146 19.31 18.05 3.46
N LEU A 147 20.51 18.24 4.01
CA LEU A 147 21.58 17.26 3.94
C LEU A 147 21.22 16.04 4.80
N ALA A 148 20.82 16.25 6.05
CA ALA A 148 20.36 15.16 6.92
C ALA A 148 19.15 14.43 6.31
N ARG A 149 18.16 15.18 5.77
CA ARG A 149 17.02 14.61 5.05
C ARG A 149 17.46 13.72 3.89
N SER A 150 18.40 14.19 3.08
CA SER A 150 18.93 13.44 1.94
C SER A 150 19.65 12.15 2.37
N LEU A 151 20.48 12.21 3.41
CA LEU A 151 21.22 11.05 3.92
C LEU A 151 20.26 9.98 4.48
N TRP A 152 19.26 10.36 5.25
CA TRP A 152 18.22 9.45 5.73
C TRP A 152 17.39 8.85 4.58
N GLY A 153 17.04 9.66 3.58
CA GLY A 153 16.33 9.21 2.38
C GLY A 153 17.13 8.20 1.57
N LEU A 154 18.44 8.43 1.39
CA LEU A 154 19.35 7.47 0.74
C LEU A 154 19.44 6.17 1.55
N ALA A 155 19.56 6.26 2.88
CA ALA A 155 19.56 5.09 3.74
C ALA A 155 18.24 4.28 3.64
N ALA A 156 17.10 4.96 3.57
CA ALA A 156 15.78 4.33 3.38
C ALA A 156 15.60 3.71 1.98
N THR A 157 16.29 4.24 0.97
CA THR A 157 16.24 3.73 -0.41
C THR A 157 16.85 2.32 -0.52
N VAL A 158 17.85 1.99 0.29
CA VAL A 158 18.49 0.64 0.26
C VAL A 158 17.47 -0.47 0.56
N PRO A 159 16.78 -0.48 1.72
CA PRO A 159 15.74 -1.48 1.98
C PRO A 159 14.57 -1.40 1.00
N PHE A 160 14.20 -0.21 0.50
CA PHE A 160 13.18 -0.04 -0.52
C PHE A 160 13.51 -0.80 -1.82
N VAL A 161 14.71 -0.57 -2.37
CA VAL A 161 15.18 -1.26 -3.59
C VAL A 161 15.26 -2.77 -3.38
N TYR A 162 15.70 -3.22 -2.20
CA TYR A 162 15.69 -4.65 -1.87
C TYR A 162 14.28 -5.25 -1.95
N ILE A 163 13.27 -4.59 -1.35
CA ILE A 163 11.88 -5.06 -1.40
C ILE A 163 11.37 -5.11 -2.84
N LEU A 164 11.61 -4.06 -3.63
CA LEU A 164 11.23 -4.02 -5.05
C LEU A 164 11.89 -5.15 -5.85
N TYR A 165 13.18 -5.40 -5.60
CA TYR A 165 13.92 -6.49 -6.26
C TYR A 165 13.31 -7.86 -5.93
N VAL A 166 13.01 -8.12 -4.65
CA VAL A 166 12.39 -9.39 -4.22
C VAL A 166 11.01 -9.56 -4.87
N LEU A 167 10.17 -8.53 -4.82
CA LEU A 167 8.84 -8.55 -5.45
C LEU A 167 8.95 -8.77 -6.96
N TRP A 168 9.85 -8.06 -7.63
CA TRP A 168 10.07 -8.21 -9.06
C TRP A 168 10.48 -9.64 -9.44
N ARG A 169 11.40 -10.21 -8.67
CA ARG A 169 11.90 -11.56 -8.89
C ARG A 169 10.82 -12.62 -8.63
N GLU A 170 10.17 -12.58 -7.46
CA GLU A 170 9.20 -13.61 -7.07
C GLU A 170 7.94 -13.55 -7.95
N LEU A 171 7.40 -12.37 -8.21
CA LEU A 171 6.30 -12.21 -9.17
C LEU A 171 6.72 -12.64 -10.59
N GLY A 172 7.97 -12.36 -11.00
CA GLY A 172 8.50 -12.79 -12.29
C GLY A 172 8.64 -14.31 -12.41
N GLN A 173 8.99 -15.01 -11.33
CA GLN A 173 9.05 -16.47 -11.31
C GLN A 173 7.66 -17.08 -11.48
N VAL A 174 6.66 -16.59 -10.77
CA VAL A 174 5.27 -17.06 -10.89
C VAL A 174 4.76 -16.89 -12.32
N LEU A 175 5.07 -15.79 -12.99
CA LEU A 175 4.69 -15.54 -14.38
C LEU A 175 5.25 -16.57 -15.39
N LEU A 176 6.31 -17.32 -15.03
CA LEU A 176 6.87 -18.38 -15.88
C LEU A 176 6.03 -19.67 -15.83
N PHE A 177 5.34 -19.91 -14.72
CA PHE A 177 4.59 -21.14 -14.47
C PHE A 177 3.08 -20.98 -14.63
N GLU A 178 2.56 -19.77 -14.45
CA GLU A 178 1.14 -19.46 -14.60
C GLU A 178 0.78 -19.18 -16.08
N SER A 179 -0.46 -19.46 -16.44
CA SER A 179 -1.00 -19.23 -17.78
C SER A 179 -2.34 -18.50 -17.73
N GLY A 180 -2.85 -18.14 -18.90
CA GLY A 180 -4.19 -17.54 -19.03
C GLY A 180 -4.42 -16.31 -18.15
N ARG A 181 -5.58 -16.26 -17.52
CA ARG A 181 -6.06 -15.11 -16.74
C ARG A 181 -5.21 -14.84 -15.49
N VAL A 182 -4.76 -15.87 -14.80
CA VAL A 182 -3.93 -15.75 -13.58
C VAL A 182 -2.62 -15.04 -13.89
N ARG A 183 -1.97 -15.38 -15.02
CA ARG A 183 -0.74 -14.69 -15.47
C ARG A 183 -0.96 -13.22 -15.74
N GLU A 184 -2.07 -12.85 -16.40
CA GLU A 184 -2.40 -11.43 -16.65
C GLU A 184 -2.61 -10.65 -15.37
N LEU A 185 -3.29 -11.23 -14.38
CA LEU A 185 -3.54 -10.63 -13.08
C LEU A 185 -2.25 -10.42 -12.27
N PHE A 186 -1.36 -11.40 -12.25
CA PHE A 186 -0.05 -11.23 -11.61
C PHE A 186 0.83 -10.19 -12.31
N SER A 187 0.76 -10.10 -13.63
CA SER A 187 1.43 -9.03 -14.38
C SER A 187 0.87 -7.66 -14.00
N SER A 188 -0.45 -7.52 -13.94
CA SER A 188 -1.12 -6.28 -13.51
C SER A 188 -0.75 -5.90 -12.08
N LEU A 189 -0.77 -6.88 -11.14
CA LEU A 189 -0.35 -6.69 -9.75
C LEU A 189 1.09 -6.12 -9.66
N ARG A 190 2.01 -6.69 -10.45
CA ARG A 190 3.41 -6.26 -10.51
C ARG A 190 3.53 -4.79 -10.92
N PHE A 191 2.83 -4.37 -11.98
CA PHE A 191 2.90 -3.00 -12.47
C PHE A 191 2.18 -2.00 -11.57
N VAL A 192 1.00 -2.35 -11.05
CA VAL A 192 0.25 -1.48 -10.13
C VAL A 192 1.03 -1.25 -8.83
N LEU A 193 1.61 -2.31 -8.27
CA LEU A 193 2.38 -2.23 -7.04
C LEU A 193 3.64 -1.37 -7.23
N LEU A 194 4.46 -1.68 -8.23
CA LEU A 194 5.72 -0.96 -8.48
C LEU A 194 5.46 0.49 -8.88
N GLY A 195 4.46 0.74 -9.72
CA GLY A 195 4.10 2.08 -10.17
C GLY A 195 3.60 2.96 -9.03
N SER A 196 2.71 2.43 -8.17
CA SER A 196 2.22 3.18 -7.01
C SER A 196 3.33 3.47 -5.98
N TRP A 197 4.25 2.51 -5.77
CA TRP A 197 5.34 2.67 -4.80
C TRP A 197 6.48 3.58 -5.28
N ALA A 198 6.77 3.63 -6.58
CA ALA A 198 7.74 4.54 -7.15
C ALA A 198 7.41 6.03 -6.91
N PHE A 199 6.14 6.31 -6.62
CA PHE A 199 5.68 7.66 -6.34
C PHE A 199 6.23 8.25 -5.02
N TYR A 200 6.34 7.44 -3.96
CA TYR A 200 6.74 7.94 -2.63
C TYR A 200 8.15 8.55 -2.57
N PRO A 201 9.21 7.92 -3.15
CA PRO A 201 10.52 8.56 -3.25
C PRO A 201 10.51 9.89 -4.00
N VAL A 202 9.67 10.02 -5.04
CA VAL A 202 9.53 11.28 -5.80
C VAL A 202 8.98 12.38 -4.90
N VAL A 203 7.89 12.12 -4.17
CA VAL A 203 7.28 13.07 -3.23
C VAL A 203 8.26 13.45 -2.11
N TYR A 204 8.99 12.47 -1.57
CA TYR A 204 9.99 12.70 -0.54
C TYR A 204 11.13 13.63 -1.00
N ALA A 205 11.52 13.55 -2.28
CA ALA A 205 12.59 14.34 -2.87
C ALA A 205 12.20 15.80 -3.17
N LEU A 206 10.91 16.13 -3.30
CA LEU A 206 10.48 17.47 -3.71
C LEU A 206 11.02 18.61 -2.84
N PRO A 207 11.02 18.53 -1.49
CA PRO A 207 11.63 19.55 -0.65
C PRO A 207 13.16 19.65 -0.84
N ILE A 208 13.83 18.52 -1.05
CA ILE A 208 15.29 18.45 -1.28
C ILE A 208 15.66 19.20 -2.57
N LEU A 209 14.79 19.12 -3.58
CA LEU A 209 14.96 19.79 -4.87
C LEU A 209 14.56 21.28 -4.84
N GLY A 210 14.18 21.82 -3.66
CA GLY A 210 13.74 23.21 -3.53
C GLY A 210 12.36 23.49 -4.15
N LEU A 211 11.58 22.46 -4.44
CA LEU A 211 10.25 22.58 -5.08
C LEU A 211 9.12 22.78 -4.07
N ALA A 212 9.44 22.95 -2.76
CA ALA A 212 8.46 23.16 -1.70
C ALA A 212 7.88 24.59 -1.76
N HIS A 213 6.74 24.76 -2.43
CA HIS A 213 5.98 26.01 -2.51
C HIS A 213 4.49 25.79 -2.20
N ALA A 214 3.72 26.89 -2.06
CA ALA A 214 2.32 26.88 -1.61
C ALA A 214 1.40 25.92 -2.36
N GLY A 215 1.52 25.82 -3.67
CA GLY A 215 0.70 24.92 -4.48
C GLY A 215 1.07 23.45 -4.34
N LEU A 216 2.25 23.15 -3.79
CA LEU A 216 2.74 21.77 -3.70
C LEU A 216 2.13 21.00 -2.53
N ILE A 217 1.78 21.65 -1.41
CA ILE A 217 1.19 20.96 -0.24
C ILE A 217 -0.11 20.23 -0.61
N PRO A 218 -1.11 20.89 -1.26
CA PRO A 218 -2.30 20.19 -1.71
C PRO A 218 -1.98 19.06 -2.70
N LEU A 219 -1.09 19.29 -3.65
CA LEU A 219 -0.67 18.28 -4.62
C LEU A 219 -0.07 17.04 -3.94
N ILE A 220 0.85 17.25 -2.98
CA ILE A 220 1.46 16.15 -2.21
C ILE A 220 0.38 15.34 -1.47
N GLN A 221 -0.59 15.99 -0.84
CA GLN A 221 -1.65 15.28 -0.10
C GLN A 221 -2.55 14.47 -1.05
N VAL A 222 -2.96 15.04 -2.17
CA VAL A 222 -3.77 14.37 -3.19
C VAL A 222 -3.04 13.17 -3.78
N CYS A 223 -1.80 13.37 -4.18
CA CYS A 223 -1.00 12.32 -4.81
C CYS A 223 -0.66 11.18 -3.85
N ASN A 224 -0.31 11.48 -2.59
CA ASN A 224 -0.13 10.43 -1.57
C ASN A 224 -1.42 9.64 -1.36
N SER A 225 -2.58 10.29 -1.33
CA SER A 225 -3.87 9.63 -1.16
C SER A 225 -4.19 8.72 -2.35
N ALA A 226 -3.94 9.18 -3.58
CA ALA A 226 -4.12 8.38 -4.79
C ALA A 226 -3.16 7.17 -4.82
N ALA A 227 -1.89 7.36 -4.47
CA ALA A 227 -0.91 6.28 -4.40
C ALA A 227 -1.29 5.24 -3.33
N ASP A 228 -1.75 5.68 -2.15
CA ASP A 228 -2.21 4.79 -1.08
C ASP A 228 -3.48 4.01 -1.48
N LEU A 229 -4.44 4.64 -2.17
CA LEU A 229 -5.62 3.95 -2.67
C LEU A 229 -5.24 2.88 -3.70
N LEU A 230 -4.35 3.19 -4.64
CA LEU A 230 -3.87 2.21 -5.62
C LEU A 230 -3.09 1.08 -4.96
N ALA A 231 -2.17 1.41 -4.04
CA ALA A 231 -1.31 0.43 -3.36
C ALA A 231 -2.07 -0.49 -2.39
N LYS A 232 -3.20 -0.07 -1.85
CA LYS A 232 -3.97 -0.84 -0.86
C LYS A 232 -5.27 -1.39 -1.44
N VAL A 233 -6.14 -0.54 -1.97
CA VAL A 233 -7.42 -0.98 -2.55
C VAL A 233 -7.22 -1.64 -3.90
N GLY A 234 -6.46 -1.03 -4.81
CA GLY A 234 -6.17 -1.59 -6.14
C GLY A 234 -5.45 -2.92 -6.05
N VAL A 235 -4.38 -2.99 -5.26
CA VAL A 235 -3.64 -4.24 -5.00
C VAL A 235 -4.53 -5.27 -4.31
N GLY A 236 -5.34 -4.87 -3.33
CA GLY A 236 -6.27 -5.77 -2.63
C GLY A 236 -7.30 -6.41 -3.55
N LEU A 237 -7.87 -5.65 -4.49
CA LEU A 237 -8.79 -6.16 -5.51
C LEU A 237 -8.09 -7.15 -6.45
N LEU A 238 -6.86 -6.85 -6.87
CA LEU A 238 -6.07 -7.78 -7.69
C LEU A 238 -5.77 -9.07 -6.95
N LEU A 239 -5.35 -8.99 -5.68
CA LEU A 239 -5.10 -10.18 -4.83
C LEU A 239 -6.37 -11.02 -4.64
N TYR A 240 -7.52 -10.38 -4.41
CA TYR A 240 -8.79 -11.08 -4.32
C TYR A 240 -9.13 -11.78 -5.64
N THR A 241 -8.98 -11.10 -6.78
CA THR A 241 -9.30 -11.67 -8.09
C THR A 241 -8.39 -12.86 -8.41
N ILE A 242 -7.08 -12.75 -8.11
CA ILE A 242 -6.13 -13.87 -8.25
C ILE A 242 -6.54 -15.04 -7.35
N ALA A 243 -6.86 -14.77 -6.09
CA ALA A 243 -7.30 -15.80 -5.14
C ALA A 243 -8.56 -16.51 -5.60
N ARG A 244 -9.48 -15.81 -6.25
CA ARG A 244 -10.71 -16.37 -6.81
C ARG A 244 -10.43 -17.25 -8.02
N GLU A 245 -9.66 -16.78 -9.00
CA GLU A 245 -9.28 -17.57 -10.18
C GLU A 245 -8.56 -18.88 -9.77
N LYS A 246 -7.58 -18.76 -8.85
CA LYS A 246 -6.89 -19.94 -8.32
C LYS A 246 -7.83 -20.91 -7.58
N THR A 247 -8.82 -20.40 -6.87
CA THR A 247 -9.86 -21.23 -6.24
C THR A 247 -10.67 -22.01 -7.26
N GLU A 248 -11.04 -21.39 -8.38
CA GLU A 248 -11.78 -22.03 -9.46
C GLU A 248 -10.92 -23.10 -10.15
N GLU A 249 -9.63 -22.83 -10.40
CA GLU A 249 -8.67 -23.81 -10.94
C GLU A 249 -8.50 -25.03 -10.02
N ASP A 250 -8.35 -24.81 -8.71
CA ASP A 250 -8.23 -25.89 -7.71
C ASP A 250 -9.48 -26.80 -7.70
N LEU A 251 -10.69 -26.20 -7.75
CA LEU A 251 -11.96 -26.95 -7.79
C LEU A 251 -12.12 -27.77 -9.07
N LEU A 252 -11.69 -27.26 -10.22
CA LEU A 252 -11.72 -27.99 -11.48
C LEU A 252 -10.75 -29.18 -11.44
N ALA A 253 -9.54 -28.99 -10.95
CA ALA A 253 -8.55 -30.04 -10.81
C ALA A 253 -9.01 -31.17 -9.84
N GLU A 254 -9.73 -30.83 -8.78
CA GLU A 254 -10.32 -31.82 -7.86
C GLU A 254 -11.43 -32.62 -8.54
N ARG A 255 -12.28 -31.99 -9.33
CA ARG A 255 -13.35 -32.69 -10.11
C ARG A 255 -12.78 -33.69 -11.12
N ASP A 256 -11.75 -33.27 -11.87
CA ASP A 256 -11.11 -34.15 -12.87
C ASP A 256 -10.47 -35.36 -12.22
N ARG A 257 -9.81 -35.20 -11.07
CA ARG A 257 -9.25 -36.30 -10.29
C ARG A 257 -10.32 -37.29 -9.80
N SER A 258 -11.48 -36.76 -9.36
CA SER A 258 -12.59 -37.60 -8.87
C SER A 258 -13.31 -38.37 -9.97
N GLN A 259 -13.23 -37.92 -11.22
CA GLN A 259 -13.84 -38.55 -12.38
C GLN A 259 -12.92 -39.53 -13.11
N THR A 260 -11.62 -39.51 -12.81
CA THR A 260 -10.68 -40.49 -13.40
C THR A 260 -10.83 -41.86 -12.72
N PRO A 261 -11.35 -42.91 -13.38
CA PRO A 261 -11.51 -44.22 -12.75
C PRO A 261 -10.14 -44.77 -12.37
N ILE A 262 -10.04 -45.28 -11.15
CA ILE A 262 -8.87 -46.04 -10.70
C ILE A 262 -8.78 -47.24 -11.63
N ARG A 263 -7.86 -47.25 -12.60
CA ARG A 263 -7.46 -48.47 -13.31
C ARG A 263 -6.82 -49.38 -12.27
N ILE A 264 -7.61 -50.26 -11.69
CA ILE A 264 -7.08 -51.42 -10.95
C ILE A 264 -6.33 -52.23 -12.00
N ALA A 265 -4.99 -52.26 -11.91
CA ALA A 265 -4.19 -53.21 -12.66
C ALA A 265 -4.63 -54.61 -12.20
N ALA A 266 -5.36 -55.28 -13.05
CA ALA A 266 -5.62 -56.72 -12.92
C ALA A 266 -4.38 -57.40 -13.49
N ASP A 267 -3.50 -57.83 -12.61
CA ASP A 267 -2.48 -58.84 -12.86
C ASP A 267 -3.03 -60.21 -12.48
#